data_31748dd4cab9ab04f1dc13491b2fade8
#
_entry.id   31748dd4cab9ab04f1dc13491b2fade8
#
_cell.length_a   1.000
_cell.length_b   1.000
_cell.length_c   1.000
_cell.angle_alpha   90.00
_cell.angle_beta   90.00
_cell.angle_gamma   90.00
#
_symmetry.space_group_name_H-M   'P 1'
#
loop_
_entity.id
_entity.type
_entity.pdbx_description
1 polymer ?
#
loop_
_entity_poly.entity_id
_entity_poly.type
_entity_poly.pdbx_seq_one_letter_code
_entity_poly.pdbx_strand_id
1 'polypeptide(L)'
;MKIAVIGAGAMGSIYAALLADAGHEVWAVDTWDAHVDAINAKGLRVEGASGDRTVTSVRATTQIADVGTCDLCILATKASGVGSAAHAAAAVIGLNAMVLTIQNGLGAGERIAQHMPTDNVLLGVADGFGASMKGPGHTHHNSMKLIRIGEMGGGVTDRLKRVEAV
;
A
#
# COMPACT_ATOMS: atom_id res chain seq x y z
N MET A 1 -3.01 10.61 -8.35
CA MET A 1 -4.04 9.70 -7.78
C MET A 1 -4.07 9.88 -6.28
N LYS A 2 -5.21 9.59 -5.65
CA LYS A 2 -5.32 9.42 -4.21
C LYS A 2 -5.17 7.94 -3.85
N ILE A 3 -4.19 7.62 -3.03
CA ILE A 3 -3.76 6.24 -2.76
C ILE A 3 -3.83 5.97 -1.26
N ALA A 4 -4.46 4.86 -0.86
CA ALA A 4 -4.43 4.35 0.49
C ALA A 4 -3.49 3.14 0.57
N VAL A 5 -2.50 3.18 1.45
CA VAL A 5 -1.64 2.03 1.76
C VAL A 5 -2.08 1.47 3.11
N ILE A 6 -2.76 0.33 3.08
CA ILE A 6 -3.31 -0.32 4.27
C ILE A 6 -2.31 -1.36 4.78
N GLY A 7 -1.79 -1.12 5.98
CA GLY A 7 -0.66 -1.82 6.56
C GLY A 7 0.65 -1.08 6.27
N ALA A 8 0.84 0.09 6.90
CA ALA A 8 2.04 0.90 6.76
C ALA A 8 3.21 0.40 7.63
N GLY A 9 3.38 -0.92 7.75
CA GLY A 9 4.60 -1.52 8.29
C GLY A 9 5.81 -1.26 7.39
N ALA A 10 6.88 -2.05 7.50
CA ALA A 10 8.12 -1.79 6.79
C ALA A 10 7.92 -1.62 5.27
N MET A 11 7.25 -2.57 4.62
CA MET A 11 7.01 -2.53 3.17
C MET A 11 6.00 -1.45 2.78
N GLY A 12 4.87 -1.36 3.50
CA GLY A 12 3.86 -0.35 3.23
C GLY A 12 4.39 1.07 3.39
N SER A 13 5.30 1.31 4.34
CA SER A 13 5.99 2.59 4.49
C SER A 13 6.85 2.93 3.27
N ILE A 14 7.56 1.96 2.68
CA ILE A 14 8.32 2.19 1.44
C ILE A 14 7.37 2.60 0.31
N TYR A 15 6.28 1.85 0.10
CA TYR A 15 5.31 2.17 -0.94
C TYR A 15 4.70 3.56 -0.72
N ALA A 16 4.27 3.86 0.51
CA ALA A 16 3.68 5.16 0.82
C ALA A 16 4.66 6.31 0.55
N ALA A 17 5.92 6.18 0.97
CA ALA A 17 6.92 7.21 0.75
C ALA A 17 7.25 7.41 -0.73
N LEU A 18 7.51 6.33 -1.48
CA LEU A 18 7.88 6.43 -2.91
C LEU A 18 6.74 7.01 -3.75
N LEU A 19 5.51 6.61 -3.49
CA LEU A 19 4.34 7.11 -4.20
C LEU A 19 4.06 8.59 -3.87
N ALA A 20 4.23 9.00 -2.62
CA ALA A 20 4.07 10.39 -2.24
C ALA A 20 5.18 11.29 -2.81
N ASP A 21 6.41 10.78 -2.87
CA ASP A 21 7.56 11.46 -3.49
C ASP A 21 7.38 11.61 -5.01
N ALA A 22 6.67 10.67 -5.64
CA ALA A 22 6.26 10.75 -7.04
C ALA A 22 5.07 11.72 -7.29
N GLY A 23 4.56 12.40 -6.26
CA GLY A 23 3.54 13.44 -6.38
C GLY A 23 2.09 12.95 -6.23
N HIS A 24 1.87 11.76 -5.70
CA HIS A 24 0.53 11.27 -5.40
C HIS A 24 0.05 11.74 -4.02
N GLU A 25 -1.27 11.87 -3.83
CA GLU A 25 -1.88 12.04 -2.51
C GLU A 25 -1.91 10.68 -1.81
N VAL A 26 -1.08 10.49 -0.79
CA VAL A 26 -0.92 9.19 -0.14
C VAL A 26 -1.32 9.22 1.33
N TRP A 27 -2.12 8.22 1.70
CA TRP A 27 -2.52 7.92 3.06
C TRP A 27 -1.92 6.58 3.50
N ALA A 28 -1.13 6.63 4.56
CA ALA A 28 -0.61 5.45 5.26
C ALA A 28 -1.58 5.07 6.38
N VAL A 29 -2.18 3.89 6.31
CA VAL A 29 -3.13 3.40 7.31
C VAL A 29 -2.50 2.24 8.08
N ASP A 30 -2.35 2.40 9.38
CA ASP A 30 -1.79 1.36 10.25
C ASP A 30 -2.40 1.43 11.65
N THR A 31 -2.37 0.33 12.39
CA THR A 31 -2.87 0.25 13.76
C THR A 31 -1.83 0.69 14.81
N TRP A 32 -0.62 1.01 14.40
CA TRP A 32 0.47 1.41 15.29
C TRP A 32 0.48 2.92 15.51
N ASP A 33 -0.19 3.40 16.57
CA ASP A 33 -0.34 4.83 16.89
C ASP A 33 0.98 5.60 16.85
N ALA A 34 2.02 5.09 17.51
CA ALA A 34 3.31 5.79 17.55
C ALA A 34 3.94 5.98 16.15
N HIS A 35 3.68 5.07 15.20
CA HIS A 35 4.14 5.19 13.82
C HIS A 35 3.34 6.24 13.06
N VAL A 36 2.03 6.24 13.22
CA VAL A 36 1.12 7.24 12.64
C VAL A 36 1.46 8.64 13.14
N ASP A 37 1.63 8.80 14.45
CA ASP A 37 1.99 10.07 15.07
C ASP A 37 3.35 10.59 14.57
N ALA A 38 4.34 9.72 14.45
CA ALA A 38 5.66 10.08 13.96
C ALA A 38 5.63 10.55 12.51
N ILE A 39 4.86 9.88 11.63
CA ILE A 39 4.68 10.27 10.24
C ILE A 39 4.04 11.65 10.16
N ASN A 40 2.94 11.88 10.89
CA ASN A 40 2.23 13.16 10.85
C ASN A 40 3.04 14.31 11.44
N ALA A 41 3.87 14.04 12.45
CA ALA A 41 4.68 15.09 13.10
C ALA A 41 5.96 15.44 12.34
N LYS A 42 6.61 14.46 11.70
CA LYS A 42 7.97 14.61 11.16
C LYS A 42 8.13 14.15 9.70
N GLY A 43 7.09 13.58 9.10
CA GLY A 43 7.16 12.88 7.82
C GLY A 43 7.65 11.44 7.95
N LEU A 44 7.58 10.72 6.84
CA LEU A 44 8.01 9.33 6.73
C LEU A 44 9.44 9.27 6.21
N ARG A 45 10.37 8.81 7.06
CA ARG A 45 11.78 8.64 6.68
C ARG A 45 12.02 7.28 6.05
N VAL A 46 12.64 7.31 4.88
CA VAL A 46 13.12 6.14 4.13
C VAL A 46 14.62 6.28 3.90
N GLU A 47 15.37 5.22 4.15
CA GLU A 47 16.79 5.11 3.83
C GLU A 47 17.11 3.79 3.14
N GLY A 48 18.27 3.66 2.51
CA GLY A 48 18.74 2.41 1.88
C GLY A 48 18.60 2.40 0.37
N ALA A 49 18.07 1.31 -0.21
CA ALA A 49 18.10 1.05 -1.66
C ALA A 49 17.46 2.15 -2.52
N SER A 50 16.46 2.88 -1.99
CA SER A 50 15.81 4.00 -2.70
C SER A 50 16.36 5.38 -2.33
N GLY A 51 17.50 5.46 -1.63
CA GLY A 51 18.10 6.71 -1.14
C GLY A 51 17.67 7.04 0.29
N ASP A 52 18.20 8.15 0.84
CA ASP A 52 17.85 8.63 2.19
C ASP A 52 17.08 9.95 2.07
N ARG A 53 15.82 9.94 2.53
CA ARG A 53 14.93 11.11 2.51
C ARG A 53 13.82 11.01 3.53
N THR A 54 13.25 12.17 3.85
CA THR A 54 12.02 12.27 4.64
C THR A 54 10.92 12.87 3.77
N VAL A 55 9.84 12.11 3.58
CA VAL A 55 8.69 12.52 2.78
C VAL A 55 7.62 13.06 3.73
N THR A 56 7.38 14.36 3.66
CA THR A 56 6.44 15.07 4.54
C THR A 56 5.03 15.17 3.99
N SER A 57 4.82 14.75 2.75
CA SER A 57 3.51 14.77 2.07
C SER A 57 2.65 13.54 2.36
N VAL A 58 3.19 12.51 3.00
CA VAL A 58 2.41 11.35 3.46
C VAL A 58 1.53 11.76 4.64
N ARG A 59 0.24 11.47 4.54
CA ARG A 59 -0.70 11.55 5.67
C ARG A 59 -0.81 10.17 6.30
N ALA A 60 -0.97 10.08 7.60
CA ALA A 60 -1.12 8.80 8.30
C ALA A 60 -2.33 8.81 9.23
N THR A 61 -3.00 7.67 9.37
CA THR A 61 -4.15 7.51 10.26
C THR A 61 -4.29 6.06 10.74
N THR A 62 -4.91 5.90 11.91
CA THR A 62 -5.36 4.59 12.40
C THR A 62 -6.80 4.28 11.97
N GLN A 63 -7.51 5.26 11.40
CA GLN A 63 -8.92 5.15 11.04
C GLN A 63 -9.10 5.22 9.52
N ILE A 64 -9.50 4.13 8.90
CA ILE A 64 -9.69 4.08 7.44
C ILE A 64 -10.70 5.13 6.93
N ALA A 65 -11.67 5.49 7.73
CA ALA A 65 -12.69 6.48 7.38
C ALA A 65 -12.12 7.87 7.08
N ASP A 66 -10.97 8.23 7.69
CA ASP A 66 -10.31 9.53 7.46
C ASP A 66 -9.78 9.67 6.04
N VAL A 67 -9.51 8.54 5.38
CA VAL A 67 -9.00 8.52 3.99
C VAL A 67 -10.06 9.06 3.03
N GLY A 68 -11.34 8.76 3.25
CA GLY A 68 -12.39 9.02 2.28
C GLY A 68 -12.19 8.22 0.99
N THR A 69 -12.87 8.58 -0.09
CA THR A 69 -12.78 7.86 -1.37
C THR A 69 -11.37 7.98 -1.97
N CYS A 70 -10.79 6.86 -2.40
CA CYS A 70 -9.49 6.79 -3.06
C CYS A 70 -9.57 6.09 -4.44
N ASP A 71 -8.53 6.28 -5.25
CA ASP A 71 -8.39 5.70 -6.60
C ASP A 71 -7.70 4.34 -6.57
N LEU A 72 -6.82 4.14 -5.60
CA LEU A 72 -6.04 2.90 -5.43
C LEU A 72 -5.88 2.59 -3.94
N CYS A 73 -6.21 1.35 -3.55
CA CYS A 73 -5.85 0.78 -2.26
C CYS A 73 -4.73 -0.25 -2.45
N ILE A 74 -3.62 -0.10 -1.74
CA ILE A 74 -2.56 -1.09 -1.68
C ILE A 74 -2.65 -1.82 -0.35
N LEU A 75 -2.94 -3.12 -0.39
CA LEU A 75 -2.98 -3.97 0.79
C LEU A 75 -1.56 -4.50 1.05
N ALA A 76 -0.87 -3.91 2.04
CA ALA A 76 0.52 -4.21 2.39
C ALA A 76 0.66 -4.86 3.79
N THR A 77 -0.43 -5.37 4.35
CA THR A 77 -0.44 -6.10 5.62
C THR A 77 0.27 -7.45 5.49
N LYS A 78 0.55 -8.10 6.62
CA LYS A 78 0.90 -9.53 6.62
C LYS A 78 -0.25 -10.36 6.06
N ALA A 79 0.05 -11.57 5.57
CA ALA A 79 -0.95 -12.46 4.96
C ALA A 79 -2.16 -12.75 5.88
N SER A 80 -1.96 -12.77 7.21
CA SER A 80 -3.04 -12.92 8.19
C SER A 80 -3.98 -11.71 8.27
N GLY A 81 -3.52 -10.53 7.87
CA GLY A 81 -4.28 -9.27 7.90
C GLY A 81 -5.03 -8.96 6.60
N VAL A 82 -4.93 -9.79 5.57
CA VAL A 82 -5.52 -9.51 4.24
C VAL A 82 -7.03 -9.32 4.30
N GLY A 83 -7.74 -10.19 5.04
CA GLY A 83 -9.20 -10.10 5.15
C GLY A 83 -9.67 -8.79 5.80
N SER A 84 -9.07 -8.42 6.94
CA SER A 84 -9.39 -7.15 7.61
C SER A 84 -9.02 -5.92 6.77
N ALA A 85 -7.90 -5.99 6.05
CA ALA A 85 -7.48 -4.92 5.13
C ALA A 85 -8.45 -4.79 3.94
N ALA A 86 -8.93 -5.91 3.38
CA ALA A 86 -9.93 -5.91 2.31
C ALA A 86 -11.28 -5.33 2.78
N HIS A 87 -11.72 -5.71 3.99
CA HIS A 87 -12.91 -5.13 4.59
C HIS A 87 -12.77 -3.60 4.77
N ALA A 88 -11.63 -3.13 5.27
CA ALA A 88 -11.35 -1.71 5.39
C ALA A 88 -11.30 -1.01 4.02
N ALA A 89 -10.64 -1.61 3.01
CA ALA A 89 -10.57 -1.07 1.66
C ALA A 89 -11.96 -0.88 1.05
N ALA A 90 -12.87 -1.83 1.25
CA ALA A 90 -14.24 -1.77 0.72
C ALA A 90 -15.00 -0.50 1.14
N ALA A 91 -14.65 0.10 2.28
CA ALA A 91 -15.29 1.32 2.77
C ALA A 91 -14.80 2.60 2.07
N VAL A 92 -13.65 2.57 1.39
CA VAL A 92 -13.00 3.77 0.82
C VAL A 92 -12.72 3.68 -0.68
N ILE A 93 -12.98 2.55 -1.32
CA ILE A 93 -12.84 2.42 -2.78
C ILE A 93 -14.02 3.07 -3.51
N GLY A 94 -13.71 3.89 -4.51
CA GLY A 94 -14.69 4.43 -5.44
C GLY A 94 -15.08 3.42 -6.54
N LEU A 95 -16.07 3.75 -7.36
CA LEU A 95 -16.59 2.87 -8.42
C LEU A 95 -15.53 2.36 -9.42
N ASN A 96 -14.51 3.17 -9.70
CA ASN A 96 -13.43 2.83 -10.63
C ASN A 96 -12.07 2.66 -9.91
N ALA A 97 -12.10 2.52 -8.58
CA ALA A 97 -10.89 2.31 -7.80
C ALA A 97 -10.33 0.91 -8.01
N MET A 98 -9.03 0.79 -7.81
CA MET A 98 -8.30 -0.46 -7.90
C MET A 98 -7.82 -0.90 -6.52
N VAL A 99 -7.72 -2.19 -6.31
CA VAL A 99 -7.14 -2.77 -5.10
C VAL A 99 -5.95 -3.63 -5.52
N LEU A 100 -4.76 -3.25 -5.07
CA LEU A 100 -3.54 -4.02 -5.30
C LEU A 100 -3.18 -4.77 -4.02
N THR A 101 -3.21 -6.08 -4.06
CA THR A 101 -2.71 -6.93 -2.98
C THR A 101 -1.29 -7.38 -3.28
N ILE A 102 -0.38 -7.24 -2.31
CA ILE A 102 1.07 -7.44 -2.56
C ILE A 102 1.72 -8.35 -1.50
N GLN A 103 0.93 -9.18 -0.84
CA GLN A 103 1.44 -10.13 0.14
C GLN A 103 2.14 -11.32 -0.54
N ASN A 104 3.16 -11.85 0.15
CA ASN A 104 3.76 -13.12 -0.24
C ASN A 104 2.80 -14.28 0.04
N GLY A 105 2.89 -15.31 -0.80
CA GLY A 105 2.10 -16.55 -0.68
C GLY A 105 0.88 -16.57 -1.59
N LEU A 106 0.12 -17.65 -1.49
CA LEU A 106 -1.08 -17.92 -2.28
C LEU A 106 -2.34 -17.57 -1.48
N GLY A 107 -3.46 -17.36 -2.18
CA GLY A 107 -4.78 -17.22 -1.57
C GLY A 107 -5.12 -15.82 -1.10
N ALA A 108 -4.36 -14.78 -1.46
CA ALA A 108 -4.73 -13.40 -1.12
C ALA A 108 -6.02 -12.97 -1.83
N GLY A 109 -6.15 -13.27 -3.12
CA GLY A 109 -7.33 -12.95 -3.90
C GLY A 109 -8.60 -13.60 -3.36
N GLU A 110 -8.54 -14.88 -3.00
CA GLU A 110 -9.66 -15.64 -2.43
C GLU A 110 -10.09 -15.10 -1.06
N ARG A 111 -9.14 -14.64 -0.24
CA ARG A 111 -9.47 -13.97 1.03
C ARG A 111 -10.12 -12.61 0.82
N ILE A 112 -9.66 -11.86 -0.16
CA ILE A 112 -10.27 -10.56 -0.52
C ILE A 112 -11.70 -10.78 -1.02
N ALA A 113 -11.94 -11.82 -1.83
CA ALA A 113 -13.25 -12.17 -2.36
C ALA A 113 -14.33 -12.42 -1.30
N GLN A 114 -13.93 -12.72 -0.06
CA GLN A 114 -14.86 -12.87 1.07
C GLN A 114 -15.37 -11.53 1.62
N HIS A 115 -14.75 -10.43 1.25
CA HIS A 115 -15.01 -9.10 1.81
C HIS A 115 -15.46 -8.07 0.77
N MET A 116 -15.13 -8.28 -0.50
CA MET A 116 -15.47 -7.36 -1.58
C MET A 116 -15.45 -8.07 -2.95
N PRO A 117 -16.15 -7.53 -3.96
CA PRO A 117 -16.02 -7.99 -5.35
C PRO A 117 -14.57 -7.89 -5.83
N THR A 118 -14.15 -8.86 -6.65
CA THR A 118 -12.76 -8.98 -7.10
C THR A 118 -12.49 -8.37 -8.49
N ASP A 119 -13.51 -7.82 -9.14
CA ASP A 119 -13.38 -7.23 -10.47
C ASP A 119 -12.36 -6.10 -10.54
N ASN A 120 -12.08 -5.44 -9.40
CA ASN A 120 -11.11 -4.35 -9.27
C ASN A 120 -9.80 -4.77 -8.61
N VAL A 121 -9.59 -6.08 -8.35
CA VAL A 121 -8.43 -6.58 -7.63
C VAL A 121 -7.31 -6.96 -8.59
N LEU A 122 -6.13 -6.38 -8.32
CA LEU A 122 -4.87 -6.71 -8.95
C LEU A 122 -4.00 -7.49 -7.96
N LEU A 123 -3.29 -8.48 -8.47
CA LEU A 123 -2.33 -9.26 -7.69
C LEU A 123 -0.92 -8.73 -7.94
N GLY A 124 -0.18 -8.47 -6.88
CA GLY A 124 1.20 -8.02 -6.92
C GLY A 124 2.17 -9.02 -6.30
N VAL A 125 3.35 -9.14 -6.88
CA VAL A 125 4.47 -9.90 -6.34
C VAL A 125 5.69 -9.00 -6.25
N ALA A 126 6.16 -8.75 -5.03
CA ALA A 126 7.39 -8.00 -4.78
C ALA A 126 8.60 -8.94 -4.87
N ASP A 127 9.28 -8.94 -6.00
CA ASP A 127 10.43 -9.80 -6.27
C ASP A 127 11.73 -9.09 -5.90
N GLY A 128 12.48 -9.65 -4.94
CA GLY A 128 13.71 -9.05 -4.44
C GLY A 128 13.51 -7.65 -3.86
N PHE A 129 12.35 -7.41 -3.30
CA PHE A 129 11.98 -6.17 -2.64
C PHE A 129 11.88 -6.43 -1.13
N GLY A 130 12.61 -5.68 -0.33
CA GLY A 130 12.67 -5.90 1.11
C GLY A 130 12.77 -4.63 1.91
N ALA A 131 12.18 -4.62 3.09
CA ALA A 131 12.24 -3.49 4.01
C ALA A 131 12.25 -3.96 5.47
N SER A 132 12.80 -3.11 6.36
CA SER A 132 12.80 -3.31 7.81
C SER A 132 12.50 -2.01 8.54
N MET A 133 11.70 -2.09 9.62
CA MET A 133 11.45 -0.94 10.48
C MET A 133 12.71 -0.58 11.28
N LYS A 134 13.02 0.72 11.36
CA LYS A 134 14.04 1.28 12.24
C LYS A 134 13.43 1.89 13.51
N GLY A 135 12.15 2.27 13.43
CA GLY A 135 11.39 2.86 14.51
C GLY A 135 10.13 3.54 13.97
N PRO A 136 9.33 4.18 14.82
CA PRO A 136 8.17 4.95 14.38
C PRO A 136 8.56 6.01 13.34
N GLY A 137 7.84 6.05 12.22
CA GLY A 137 8.09 6.99 11.13
C GLY A 137 9.39 6.76 10.35
N HIS A 138 10.12 5.64 10.58
CA HIS A 138 11.40 5.38 9.94
C HIS A 138 11.54 3.93 9.48
N THR A 139 11.78 3.74 8.18
CA THR A 139 11.97 2.44 7.55
C THR A 139 13.24 2.40 6.71
N HIS A 140 13.87 1.24 6.64
CA HIS A 140 15.03 0.97 5.79
C HIS A 140 14.60 0.09 4.61
N HIS A 141 14.88 0.54 3.41
CA HIS A 141 14.66 -0.18 2.16
C HIS A 141 15.86 -1.08 1.88
N ASN A 142 15.74 -2.36 2.19
CA ASN A 142 16.85 -3.31 2.14
C ASN A 142 17.27 -3.62 0.69
N SER A 143 16.27 -3.78 -0.20
CA SER A 143 16.51 -4.14 -1.60
C SER A 143 15.30 -3.80 -2.47
N MET A 144 15.57 -3.46 -3.73
CA MET A 144 14.55 -3.15 -4.72
C MET A 144 14.94 -3.74 -6.07
N LYS A 145 14.19 -4.74 -6.53
CA LYS A 145 14.32 -5.25 -7.90
C LYS A 145 13.09 -4.87 -8.72
N LEU A 146 12.00 -5.59 -8.55
CA LEU A 146 10.80 -5.30 -9.30
C LEU A 146 9.53 -5.75 -8.57
N ILE A 147 8.41 -5.12 -8.92
CA ILE A 147 7.07 -5.55 -8.54
C ILE A 147 6.36 -6.00 -9.81
N ARG A 148 5.91 -7.24 -9.85
CA ARG A 148 5.05 -7.75 -10.92
C ARG A 148 3.61 -7.59 -10.51
N ILE A 149 2.78 -7.08 -11.41
CA ILE A 149 1.34 -6.92 -11.18
C ILE A 149 0.56 -7.64 -12.28
N GLY A 150 -0.61 -8.14 -11.93
CA GLY A 150 -1.47 -8.87 -12.87
C GLY A 150 -2.93 -8.88 -12.43
N GLU A 151 -3.80 -9.18 -13.37
CA GLU A 151 -5.23 -9.38 -13.13
C GLU A 151 -5.49 -10.76 -12.53
N MET A 152 -6.48 -10.89 -11.65
CA MET A 152 -6.92 -12.19 -11.15
C MET A 152 -7.43 -13.11 -12.26
N GLY A 153 -8.11 -12.55 -13.26
CA GLY A 153 -8.62 -13.27 -14.42
C GLY A 153 -7.61 -13.42 -15.57
N GLY A 154 -6.40 -12.90 -15.42
CA GLY A 154 -5.38 -12.85 -16.47
C GLY A 154 -5.60 -11.74 -17.48
N GLY A 155 -4.64 -11.59 -18.41
CA GLY A 155 -4.66 -10.56 -19.46
C GLY A 155 -4.07 -9.22 -19.02
N VAL A 156 -4.00 -8.28 -19.97
CA VAL A 156 -3.50 -6.91 -19.76
C VAL A 156 -4.65 -5.94 -20.01
N THR A 157 -5.11 -5.29 -18.97
CA THR A 157 -6.21 -4.33 -19.00
C THR A 157 -5.70 -2.89 -18.92
N ASP A 158 -6.56 -1.91 -19.25
CA ASP A 158 -6.18 -0.50 -19.11
C ASP A 158 -5.99 -0.08 -17.66
N ARG A 159 -6.71 -0.69 -16.71
CA ARG A 159 -6.47 -0.44 -15.27
C ARG A 159 -5.11 -0.97 -14.80
N LEU A 160 -4.67 -2.14 -15.31
CA LEU A 160 -3.33 -2.66 -15.04
C LEU A 160 -2.26 -1.69 -15.51
N LYS A 161 -2.39 -1.16 -16.74
CA LYS A 161 -1.49 -0.13 -17.28
C LYS A 161 -1.50 1.15 -16.45
N ARG A 162 -2.67 1.55 -15.92
CA ARG A 162 -2.78 2.72 -15.02
C ARG A 162 -1.99 2.52 -13.73
N VAL A 163 -1.99 1.32 -13.15
CA VAL A 163 -1.21 1.02 -11.93
C VAL A 163 0.27 0.84 -12.25
N GLU A 164 0.63 0.31 -13.43
CA GLU A 164 2.02 0.22 -13.89
C GLU A 164 2.67 1.61 -14.05
N ALA A 165 1.88 2.62 -14.38
CA ALA A 165 2.34 3.99 -14.59
C ALA A 165 2.45 4.83 -13.28
N VAL A 166 2.11 4.24 -12.13
CA VAL A 166 2.15 4.87 -10.80
C VAL A 166 3.47 4.58 -10.11
#